data_ecf17536220c2c8b614e2118a9bf79cd
#
_entry.id   ecf17536220c2c8b614e2118a9bf79cd
#
_cell.length_a   1.000
_cell.length_b   1.000
_cell.length_c   1.000
_cell.angle_alpha   90.00
_cell.angle_beta   90.00
_cell.angle_gamma   90.00
#
_symmetry.space_group_name_H-M   'P 1'
#
loop_
_entity.id
_entity.type
_entity.pdbx_description
1 polymer ?
#
loop_
_entity_poly.entity_id
_entity_poly.type
_entity_poly.pdbx_seq_one_letter_code
_entity_poly.pdbx_strand_id
1 'polypeptide(L)'
;LALVLAVGWLLTGLHEIPLQGRGIYERFGKPVQVFGPGLHAGLPWPLGRVLSVENGVVHELATSVGENPAPVQPVPAEGPAPSTANRLWDASHVNDKSQVIASRGGAQQSFQIVNMDVRFVYRIGLTDQAALAATYNSADVPTLIRSTASRILVHDFASRTLDGLLGADRVGLGEEIGRAVQSDLQQLDSGVEILATVVEAIHPPAGAANAYHGVQAAQIGAQALISRERGAAAQASNQAQLQASLARDQASANAREISAAAQAADLKFSAEQKAYASAGQAFVLEQYLSQLSQGLSKAKLLVLDHRLGGSNNAPTIDLRTFTLPADPTPARSTAQPGVAH
;
A
#
# COMPACT_ATOMS: atom_id res chain seq x y z
N LEU A 1 -13.87 -74.94 -33.69
CA LEU A 1 -12.79 -74.01 -33.44
C LEU A 1 -12.85 -72.77 -34.34
N ALA A 2 -12.95 -72.94 -35.68
CA ALA A 2 -13.01 -71.84 -36.65
C ALA A 2 -14.17 -70.85 -36.41
N LEU A 3 -15.37 -71.38 -36.09
CA LEU A 3 -16.56 -70.54 -35.78
C LEU A 3 -16.35 -69.72 -34.51
N VAL A 4 -15.71 -70.28 -33.46
CA VAL A 4 -15.44 -69.56 -32.20
C VAL A 4 -14.40 -68.45 -32.45
N LEU A 5 -13.37 -68.72 -33.27
CA LEU A 5 -12.37 -67.70 -33.67
C LEU A 5 -13.01 -66.58 -34.51
N ALA A 6 -13.91 -66.94 -35.44
CA ALA A 6 -14.62 -65.95 -36.26
C ALA A 6 -15.55 -65.05 -35.39
N VAL A 7 -16.30 -65.62 -34.44
CA VAL A 7 -17.14 -64.89 -33.54
C VAL A 7 -16.29 -64.00 -32.63
N GLY A 8 -15.19 -64.54 -32.05
CA GLY A 8 -14.23 -63.74 -31.23
C GLY A 8 -13.65 -62.56 -32.01
N TRP A 9 -13.28 -62.78 -33.29
CA TRP A 9 -12.80 -61.69 -34.15
C TRP A 9 -13.91 -60.64 -34.44
N LEU A 10 -15.16 -61.05 -34.73
CA LEU A 10 -16.25 -60.13 -34.90
C LEU A 10 -16.54 -59.28 -33.67
N LEU A 11 -16.39 -59.86 -32.45
CA LEU A 11 -16.57 -59.15 -31.20
C LEU A 11 -15.52 -58.04 -30.97
N THR A 12 -14.38 -58.06 -31.62
CA THR A 12 -13.39 -56.96 -31.56
C THR A 12 -13.91 -55.66 -32.20
N GLY A 13 -14.99 -55.73 -32.93
CA GLY A 13 -15.68 -54.57 -33.50
C GLY A 13 -16.65 -53.89 -32.53
N LEU A 14 -16.85 -54.42 -31.32
CA LEU A 14 -17.67 -53.77 -30.30
C LEU A 14 -16.77 -52.85 -29.43
N HIS A 15 -17.19 -51.59 -29.35
CA HIS A 15 -16.47 -50.55 -28.61
C HIS A 15 -17.40 -49.87 -27.60
N GLU A 16 -16.96 -49.84 -26.35
CA GLU A 16 -17.61 -49.11 -25.28
C GLU A 16 -16.94 -47.73 -25.09
N ILE A 17 -17.72 -46.66 -25.15
CA ILE A 17 -17.25 -45.29 -24.96
C ILE A 17 -17.77 -44.81 -23.60
N PRO A 18 -16.87 -44.35 -22.69
CA PRO A 18 -17.27 -43.85 -21.38
C PRO A 18 -18.09 -42.56 -21.51
N LEU A 19 -18.88 -42.23 -20.47
CA LEU A 19 -19.75 -41.06 -20.43
C LEU A 19 -19.02 -39.74 -20.62
N GLN A 20 -17.77 -39.67 -20.21
CA GLN A 20 -16.91 -38.47 -20.24
C GLN A 20 -15.95 -38.44 -21.44
N GLY A 21 -16.18 -39.33 -22.44
CA GLY A 21 -15.32 -39.46 -23.60
C GLY A 21 -16.08 -39.51 -24.91
N ARG A 22 -15.35 -39.43 -25.99
CA ARG A 22 -15.80 -39.70 -27.34
C ARG A 22 -14.87 -40.68 -28.02
N GLY A 23 -15.38 -41.48 -28.92
CA GLY A 23 -14.65 -42.42 -29.71
C GLY A 23 -14.56 -41.99 -31.16
N ILE A 24 -13.37 -41.72 -31.67
CA ILE A 24 -13.18 -41.45 -33.09
C ILE A 24 -13.04 -42.80 -33.80
N TYR A 25 -14.06 -43.15 -34.58
CA TYR A 25 -14.04 -44.40 -35.36
C TYR A 25 -13.28 -44.23 -36.67
N GLU A 26 -12.19 -44.97 -36.81
CA GLU A 26 -11.39 -45.07 -38.03
C GLU A 26 -11.73 -46.31 -38.80
N ARG A 27 -11.82 -46.19 -40.11
CA ARG A 27 -11.90 -47.30 -41.05
C ARG A 27 -10.69 -47.23 -41.97
N PHE A 28 -9.87 -48.27 -41.97
CA PHE A 28 -8.61 -48.31 -42.71
C PHE A 28 -7.70 -47.11 -42.48
N GLY A 29 -7.67 -46.61 -41.20
CA GLY A 29 -6.82 -45.46 -40.79
C GLY A 29 -7.42 -44.09 -41.16
N LYS A 30 -8.66 -44.03 -41.71
CA LYS A 30 -9.34 -42.77 -41.99
C LYS A 30 -10.48 -42.53 -41.00
N PRO A 31 -10.61 -41.36 -40.34
CA PRO A 31 -11.74 -41.03 -39.48
C PRO A 31 -13.05 -40.99 -40.33
N VAL A 32 -14.05 -41.69 -39.87
CA VAL A 32 -15.36 -41.79 -40.59
C VAL A 32 -16.47 -41.17 -39.74
N GLN A 33 -16.44 -41.41 -38.42
CA GLN A 33 -17.51 -41.01 -37.52
C GLN A 33 -16.95 -40.82 -36.09
N VAL A 34 -17.62 -39.96 -35.34
CA VAL A 34 -17.36 -39.80 -33.89
C VAL A 34 -18.50 -40.47 -33.14
N PHE A 35 -18.18 -41.41 -32.28
CA PHE A 35 -19.12 -42.09 -31.40
C PHE A 35 -19.28 -41.32 -30.11
N GLY A 36 -20.50 -41.10 -29.68
CA GLY A 36 -20.84 -40.62 -28.34
C GLY A 36 -20.70 -41.72 -27.29
N PRO A 37 -20.98 -41.40 -26.01
CA PRO A 37 -21.01 -42.40 -24.94
C PRO A 37 -21.97 -43.56 -25.23
N GLY A 38 -21.53 -44.76 -24.83
CA GLY A 38 -22.34 -45.99 -25.01
C GLY A 38 -21.63 -47.09 -25.76
N LEU A 39 -22.38 -48.14 -26.14
CA LEU A 39 -21.85 -49.29 -26.88
C LEU A 39 -22.08 -49.08 -28.37
N HIS A 40 -21.02 -49.17 -29.16
CA HIS A 40 -21.04 -48.99 -30.61
C HIS A 40 -20.43 -50.20 -31.31
N ALA A 41 -20.95 -50.50 -32.48
CA ALA A 41 -20.43 -51.57 -33.34
C ALA A 41 -19.74 -50.96 -34.58
N GLY A 42 -18.54 -51.43 -34.85
CA GLY A 42 -17.74 -51.06 -36.00
C GLY A 42 -17.19 -52.32 -36.71
N LEU A 43 -16.32 -52.12 -37.68
CA LEU A 43 -15.58 -53.22 -38.28
C LEU A 43 -14.58 -53.83 -37.28
N PRO A 44 -14.38 -55.14 -37.30
CA PRO A 44 -13.39 -55.79 -36.42
C PRO A 44 -11.97 -55.38 -36.79
N TRP A 45 -11.07 -55.43 -35.77
CA TRP A 45 -9.66 -55.15 -35.97
C TRP A 45 -9.07 -56.13 -37.00
N PRO A 46 -8.17 -55.71 -37.93
CA PRO A 46 -7.56 -54.37 -38.08
C PRO A 46 -8.32 -53.43 -39.03
N LEU A 47 -9.52 -53.77 -39.50
CA LEU A 47 -10.25 -52.98 -40.48
C LEU A 47 -10.90 -51.76 -39.90
N GLY A 48 -11.26 -51.81 -38.60
CA GLY A 48 -11.76 -50.66 -37.82
C GLY A 48 -11.02 -50.51 -36.50
N ARG A 49 -10.92 -49.28 -36.03
CA ARG A 49 -10.34 -48.89 -34.74
C ARG A 49 -11.09 -47.71 -34.16
N VAL A 50 -11.19 -47.66 -32.85
CA VAL A 50 -11.69 -46.48 -32.15
C VAL A 50 -10.56 -45.85 -31.33
N LEU A 51 -10.35 -44.55 -31.54
CA LEU A 51 -9.47 -43.73 -30.70
C LEU A 51 -10.32 -43.04 -29.62
N SER A 52 -10.01 -43.30 -28.39
CA SER A 52 -10.71 -42.65 -27.24
C SER A 52 -10.18 -41.26 -26.98
N VAL A 53 -11.07 -40.30 -26.83
CA VAL A 53 -10.78 -38.91 -26.52
C VAL A 53 -11.55 -38.51 -25.27
N GLU A 54 -10.85 -38.04 -24.24
CA GLU A 54 -11.42 -37.60 -22.96
C GLU A 54 -11.89 -36.13 -23.06
N ASN A 55 -12.96 -35.87 -23.76
CA ASN A 55 -13.43 -34.47 -23.97
C ASN A 55 -14.31 -33.92 -22.86
N GLY A 56 -14.76 -34.74 -21.91
CA GLY A 56 -15.51 -34.30 -20.72
C GLY A 56 -14.65 -34.11 -19.48
N VAL A 57 -13.37 -34.46 -19.55
CA VAL A 57 -12.44 -34.39 -18.42
C VAL A 57 -11.73 -33.03 -18.40
N VAL A 58 -11.68 -32.43 -17.21
CA VAL A 58 -10.93 -31.20 -16.97
C VAL A 58 -9.53 -31.58 -16.52
N HIS A 59 -8.54 -31.02 -17.19
CA HIS A 59 -7.12 -31.24 -16.92
C HIS A 59 -6.49 -29.96 -16.40
N GLU A 60 -5.45 -30.12 -15.60
CA GLU A 60 -4.60 -29.03 -15.11
C GLU A 60 -3.18 -29.17 -15.69
N LEU A 61 -2.61 -28.04 -16.09
CA LEU A 61 -1.27 -27.98 -16.65
C LEU A 61 -0.54 -26.75 -16.11
N ALA A 62 0.57 -26.96 -15.40
CA ALA A 62 1.50 -25.90 -15.04
C ALA A 62 2.54 -25.71 -16.14
N THR A 63 2.90 -24.45 -16.42
CA THR A 63 3.91 -24.14 -17.45
C THR A 63 5.32 -24.52 -17.03
N SER A 64 5.53 -24.63 -15.74
CA SER A 64 6.82 -24.94 -15.10
C SER A 64 7.18 -26.42 -15.08
N VAL A 65 6.20 -27.31 -15.14
CA VAL A 65 6.44 -28.76 -15.12
C VAL A 65 6.87 -29.21 -16.51
N GLY A 66 8.16 -29.55 -16.67
CA GLY A 66 8.67 -30.21 -17.86
C GLY A 66 8.22 -31.67 -17.91
N GLU A 67 8.25 -32.29 -19.11
CA GLU A 67 7.87 -33.69 -19.35
C GLU A 67 8.75 -34.71 -18.62
N ASN A 68 9.88 -34.29 -18.06
CA ASN A 68 10.77 -35.14 -17.25
C ASN A 68 11.07 -34.43 -15.94
N PRO A 69 10.48 -34.85 -14.81
CA PRO A 69 10.98 -34.46 -13.50
C PRO A 69 12.33 -35.18 -13.27
N ALA A 70 13.37 -34.75 -13.96
CA ALA A 70 14.72 -35.13 -13.57
C ALA A 70 14.96 -34.51 -12.19
N PRO A 71 15.47 -35.23 -11.20
CA PRO A 71 15.76 -34.71 -9.87
C PRO A 71 17.04 -33.86 -9.87
N VAL A 72 17.30 -33.14 -10.93
CA VAL A 72 18.36 -32.14 -10.99
C VAL A 72 17.71 -30.84 -10.47
N GLN A 73 18.01 -30.50 -9.23
CA GLN A 73 17.79 -29.16 -8.75
C GLN A 73 18.49 -28.21 -9.74
N PRO A 74 17.77 -27.44 -10.55
CA PRO A 74 18.42 -26.45 -11.38
C PRO A 74 19.12 -25.49 -10.43
N VAL A 75 20.44 -25.41 -10.50
CA VAL A 75 21.15 -24.31 -9.83
C VAL A 75 20.66 -23.06 -10.51
N PRO A 76 19.94 -22.17 -9.81
CA PRO A 76 19.44 -20.94 -10.40
C PRO A 76 20.61 -20.17 -10.99
N ALA A 77 20.45 -19.60 -12.19
CA ALA A 77 21.49 -18.79 -12.81
C ALA A 77 21.96 -17.64 -11.91
N GLU A 78 21.09 -17.20 -11.00
CA GLU A 78 21.30 -16.12 -10.05
C GLU A 78 21.96 -16.56 -8.72
N GLY A 79 22.25 -17.85 -8.57
CA GLY A 79 22.85 -18.42 -7.36
C GLY A 79 21.83 -19.01 -6.38
N PRO A 80 22.32 -19.59 -5.28
CA PRO A 80 21.48 -20.22 -4.27
C PRO A 80 20.65 -19.19 -3.50
N ALA A 81 19.49 -19.62 -3.01
CA ALA A 81 18.69 -18.82 -2.09
C ALA A 81 19.49 -18.44 -0.83
N PRO A 82 19.24 -17.27 -0.22
CA PRO A 82 19.89 -16.89 1.04
C PRO A 82 19.64 -17.93 2.13
N SER A 83 20.64 -18.19 2.97
CA SER A 83 20.51 -19.13 4.09
C SER A 83 19.45 -18.72 5.13
N THR A 84 19.04 -17.46 5.10
CA THR A 84 17.96 -16.88 5.94
C THR A 84 16.60 -16.86 5.25
N ALA A 85 16.49 -17.44 4.04
CA ALA A 85 15.23 -17.50 3.31
C ALA A 85 14.20 -18.34 4.07
N ASN A 86 13.19 -17.68 4.60
CA ASN A 86 12.08 -18.29 5.33
C ASN A 86 10.71 -17.83 4.81
N ARG A 87 10.70 -17.03 3.75
CA ARG A 87 9.48 -16.51 3.11
C ARG A 87 9.17 -17.32 1.86
N LEU A 88 7.90 -17.41 1.52
CA LEU A 88 7.43 -18.16 0.35
C LEU A 88 8.12 -17.77 -0.97
N TRP A 89 8.53 -16.52 -1.13
CA TRP A 89 9.15 -16.03 -2.36
C TRP A 89 10.68 -15.90 -2.30
N ASP A 90 11.28 -16.08 -1.12
CA ASP A 90 12.75 -16.16 -0.96
C ASP A 90 13.26 -17.58 -1.19
N ALA A 91 12.38 -18.58 -1.10
CA ALA A 91 12.73 -19.97 -1.33
C ALA A 91 12.65 -20.31 -2.82
N SER A 92 13.60 -21.11 -3.29
CA SER A 92 13.56 -21.68 -4.65
C SER A 92 12.46 -22.73 -4.75
N HIS A 93 11.55 -22.59 -5.67
CA HIS A 93 10.52 -23.57 -5.94
C HIS A 93 10.95 -24.43 -7.13
N VAL A 94 10.72 -25.74 -7.03
CA VAL A 94 11.16 -26.70 -8.08
C VAL A 94 10.50 -26.42 -9.43
N ASN A 95 9.34 -25.79 -9.40
CA ASN A 95 8.51 -25.51 -10.57
C ASN A 95 8.62 -24.07 -11.10
N ASP A 96 9.48 -23.24 -10.51
CA ASP A 96 9.62 -21.86 -10.95
C ASP A 96 10.26 -21.80 -12.35
N LYS A 97 9.64 -21.07 -13.25
CA LYS A 97 10.16 -20.76 -14.56
C LYS A 97 10.57 -19.31 -14.64
N SER A 98 11.85 -19.08 -14.91
CA SER A 98 12.40 -17.73 -15.08
C SER A 98 11.92 -17.10 -16.38
N GLN A 99 11.43 -15.87 -16.28
CA GLN A 99 11.03 -15.03 -17.39
C GLN A 99 11.84 -13.74 -17.38
N VAL A 100 12.16 -13.25 -18.57
CA VAL A 100 12.86 -11.98 -18.76
C VAL A 100 11.82 -10.87 -18.88
N ILE A 101 11.98 -9.81 -18.09
CA ILE A 101 11.10 -8.64 -18.07
C ILE A 101 11.88 -7.37 -18.37
N ALA A 102 11.17 -6.30 -18.77
CA ALA A 102 11.77 -4.99 -18.94
C ALA A 102 12.18 -4.39 -17.61
N SER A 103 13.33 -3.71 -17.56
CA SER A 103 13.72 -2.90 -16.41
C SER A 103 13.33 -1.45 -16.63
N ARG A 104 12.78 -0.83 -15.58
CA ARG A 104 12.52 0.61 -15.55
C ARG A 104 13.80 1.33 -15.12
N GLY A 105 14.58 1.80 -16.03
CA GLY A 105 15.69 2.67 -15.64
C GLY A 105 16.70 2.99 -16.71
N GLY A 106 16.83 4.27 -17.00
CA GLY A 106 17.94 4.88 -17.66
C GLY A 106 18.10 4.59 -19.15
N ALA A 107 19.06 5.26 -19.78
CA ALA A 107 19.34 5.23 -21.22
C ALA A 107 19.88 3.88 -21.75
N GLN A 108 19.99 2.85 -20.91
CA GLN A 108 20.36 1.50 -21.30
C GLN A 108 19.21 0.55 -21.07
N GLN A 109 18.84 -0.20 -22.10
CA GLN A 109 17.88 -1.30 -21.99
C GLN A 109 18.46 -2.35 -21.04
N SER A 110 17.99 -2.38 -19.82
CA SER A 110 18.31 -3.43 -18.86
C SER A 110 17.12 -4.36 -18.73
N PHE A 111 17.41 -5.64 -18.60
CA PHE A 111 16.39 -6.66 -18.35
C PHE A 111 16.53 -7.17 -16.93
N GLN A 112 15.42 -7.58 -16.36
CA GLN A 112 15.38 -8.26 -15.08
C GLN A 112 14.81 -9.67 -15.27
N ILE A 113 15.09 -10.54 -14.32
CA ILE A 113 14.54 -11.89 -14.30
C ILE A 113 13.51 -11.97 -13.20
N VAL A 114 12.37 -12.59 -13.52
CA VAL A 114 11.31 -12.89 -12.57
C VAL A 114 10.96 -14.36 -12.68
N ASN A 115 10.75 -15.00 -11.57
CA ASN A 115 10.24 -16.36 -11.52
C ASN A 115 8.72 -16.32 -11.41
N MET A 116 8.07 -17.22 -12.15
CA MET A 116 6.63 -17.33 -12.14
C MET A 116 6.16 -18.73 -12.47
N ASP A 117 4.99 -19.07 -11.99
CA ASP A 117 4.25 -20.25 -12.38
C ASP A 117 2.84 -19.86 -12.83
N VAL A 118 2.44 -20.40 -14.00
CA VAL A 118 1.11 -20.20 -14.56
C VAL A 118 0.48 -21.56 -14.78
N ARG A 119 -0.68 -21.74 -14.19
CA ARG A 119 -1.47 -22.96 -14.31
C ARG A 119 -2.66 -22.71 -15.23
N PHE A 120 -2.81 -23.61 -16.17
CA PHE A 120 -3.97 -23.66 -17.07
C PHE A 120 -4.89 -24.81 -16.68
N VAL A 121 -6.16 -24.50 -16.57
CA VAL A 121 -7.23 -25.49 -16.46
C VAL A 121 -7.89 -25.58 -17.84
N TYR A 122 -7.86 -26.72 -18.45
CA TYR A 122 -8.33 -26.92 -19.82
C TYR A 122 -9.10 -28.22 -19.98
N ARG A 123 -9.82 -28.30 -21.09
CA ARG A 123 -10.42 -29.53 -21.57
C ARG A 123 -10.39 -29.57 -23.09
N ILE A 124 -10.64 -30.76 -23.68
CA ILE A 124 -10.98 -30.86 -25.09
C ILE A 124 -12.47 -30.46 -25.24
N GLY A 125 -12.77 -29.61 -26.21
CA GLY A 125 -14.13 -29.11 -26.45
C GLY A 125 -15.14 -30.24 -26.65
N LEU A 126 -16.38 -29.98 -26.23
CA LEU A 126 -17.42 -31.00 -26.16
C LEU A 126 -18.00 -31.40 -27.53
N THR A 127 -17.60 -30.77 -28.62
CA THR A 127 -18.07 -31.05 -29.97
C THR A 127 -17.29 -32.19 -30.62
N ASP A 128 -17.91 -32.86 -31.59
CA ASP A 128 -17.26 -33.89 -32.38
C ASP A 128 -16.07 -33.34 -33.17
N GLN A 129 -16.20 -32.12 -33.67
CA GLN A 129 -15.14 -31.44 -34.38
C GLN A 129 -13.94 -31.15 -33.46
N ALA A 130 -14.18 -30.73 -32.21
CA ALA A 130 -13.10 -30.51 -31.24
C ALA A 130 -12.37 -31.83 -30.92
N ALA A 131 -13.06 -32.93 -30.76
CA ALA A 131 -12.45 -34.25 -30.56
C ALA A 131 -11.56 -34.67 -31.74
N LEU A 132 -12.03 -34.46 -32.98
CA LEU A 132 -11.25 -34.71 -34.19
C LEU A 132 -10.02 -33.80 -34.25
N ALA A 133 -10.21 -32.52 -34.01
CA ALA A 133 -9.13 -31.52 -34.04
C ALA A 133 -8.04 -31.86 -33.02
N ALA A 134 -8.41 -32.12 -31.78
CA ALA A 134 -7.43 -32.47 -30.72
C ALA A 134 -6.65 -33.75 -31.02
N THR A 135 -7.25 -34.69 -31.77
CA THR A 135 -6.59 -35.96 -32.08
C THR A 135 -5.68 -35.87 -33.29
N TYR A 136 -6.06 -35.11 -34.34
CA TYR A 136 -5.33 -35.11 -35.60
C TYR A 136 -4.48 -33.85 -35.85
N ASN A 137 -4.80 -32.71 -35.22
CA ASN A 137 -4.06 -31.49 -35.41
C ASN A 137 -2.96 -31.30 -34.34
N SER A 138 -2.94 -32.12 -33.27
CA SER A 138 -1.92 -32.11 -32.25
C SER A 138 -1.42 -33.52 -31.95
N ALA A 139 -0.10 -33.69 -31.87
CA ALA A 139 0.48 -34.93 -31.41
C ALA A 139 0.32 -35.13 -29.90
N ASP A 140 0.36 -34.04 -29.14
CA ASP A 140 0.21 -34.01 -27.69
C ASP A 140 -0.36 -32.65 -27.24
N VAL A 141 -1.58 -32.68 -26.75
CA VAL A 141 -2.30 -31.45 -26.32
C VAL A 141 -1.58 -30.71 -25.17
N PRO A 142 -1.11 -31.37 -24.10
CA PRO A 142 -0.35 -30.71 -23.05
C PRO A 142 0.89 -29.96 -23.56
N THR A 143 1.65 -30.58 -24.46
CA THR A 143 2.85 -29.96 -25.05
C THR A 143 2.48 -28.77 -25.95
N LEU A 144 1.39 -28.86 -26.71
CA LEU A 144 0.89 -27.75 -27.52
C LEU A 144 0.50 -26.55 -26.64
N ILE A 145 -0.27 -26.77 -25.59
CA ILE A 145 -0.66 -25.70 -24.65
C ILE A 145 0.60 -25.07 -24.02
N ARG A 146 1.54 -25.91 -23.54
CA ARG A 146 2.77 -25.43 -22.88
C ARG A 146 3.65 -24.60 -23.81
N SER A 147 3.83 -25.04 -25.06
CA SER A 147 4.64 -24.30 -26.04
C SER A 147 3.99 -22.97 -26.43
N THR A 148 2.69 -22.97 -26.66
CA THR A 148 1.89 -21.76 -26.96
C THR A 148 1.93 -20.77 -25.79
N ALA A 149 1.68 -21.24 -24.57
CA ALA A 149 1.73 -20.43 -23.36
C ALA A 149 3.15 -19.86 -23.13
N SER A 150 4.20 -20.66 -23.30
CA SER A 150 5.58 -20.19 -23.15
C SER A 150 5.91 -19.07 -24.14
N ARG A 151 5.50 -19.18 -25.37
CA ARG A 151 5.70 -18.14 -26.39
C ARG A 151 5.00 -16.83 -26.03
N ILE A 152 3.73 -16.93 -25.61
CA ILE A 152 2.94 -15.76 -25.19
C ILE A 152 3.54 -15.11 -23.95
N LEU A 153 3.90 -15.91 -22.94
CA LEU A 153 4.50 -15.41 -21.71
C LEU A 153 5.81 -14.66 -21.96
N VAL A 154 6.70 -15.24 -22.76
CA VAL A 154 7.98 -14.58 -23.11
C VAL A 154 7.73 -13.24 -23.81
N HIS A 155 6.81 -13.20 -24.76
CA HIS A 155 6.51 -11.98 -25.52
C HIS A 155 5.84 -10.90 -24.65
N ASP A 156 4.86 -11.29 -23.85
CA ASP A 156 4.09 -10.36 -23.01
C ASP A 156 4.96 -9.82 -21.87
N PHE A 157 5.68 -10.69 -21.18
CA PHE A 157 6.49 -10.29 -20.04
C PHE A 157 7.72 -9.47 -20.41
N ALA A 158 8.27 -9.65 -21.61
CA ALA A 158 9.38 -8.84 -22.08
C ALA A 158 9.05 -7.34 -22.16
N SER A 159 7.79 -7.00 -22.28
CA SER A 159 7.29 -5.60 -22.33
C SER A 159 6.89 -5.04 -20.96
N ARG A 160 6.77 -5.87 -19.93
CA ARG A 160 6.28 -5.47 -18.58
C ARG A 160 7.44 -5.19 -17.63
N THR A 161 7.20 -4.28 -16.70
CA THR A 161 8.15 -3.98 -15.60
C THR A 161 7.81 -4.81 -14.35
N LEU A 162 8.79 -5.01 -13.48
CA LEU A 162 8.59 -5.73 -12.22
C LEU A 162 7.51 -5.07 -11.35
N ASP A 163 7.57 -3.75 -11.18
CA ASP A 163 6.57 -3.01 -10.41
C ASP A 163 5.16 -3.18 -10.98
N GLY A 164 5.06 -3.22 -12.33
CA GLY A 164 3.80 -3.49 -13.01
C GLY A 164 3.27 -4.90 -12.73
N LEU A 165 4.16 -5.89 -12.69
CA LEU A 165 3.78 -7.29 -12.43
C LEU A 165 3.43 -7.56 -10.97
N LEU A 166 4.20 -7.00 -10.02
CA LEU A 166 3.95 -7.19 -8.59
C LEU A 166 2.72 -6.41 -8.09
N GLY A 167 2.45 -5.24 -8.71
CA GLY A 167 1.28 -4.41 -8.41
C GLY A 167 0.03 -4.74 -9.22
N ALA A 168 0.15 -5.57 -10.26
CA ALA A 168 -0.95 -5.91 -11.13
C ALA A 168 -2.00 -6.78 -10.42
N ASP A 169 -3.24 -6.64 -10.86
CA ASP A 169 -4.28 -7.60 -10.55
C ASP A 169 -3.93 -8.96 -11.20
N ARG A 170 -3.55 -9.92 -10.37
CA ARG A 170 -3.16 -11.27 -10.83
C ARG A 170 -4.28 -12.00 -11.55
N VAL A 171 -5.53 -11.73 -11.17
CA VAL A 171 -6.71 -12.32 -11.80
C VAL A 171 -6.84 -11.78 -13.21
N GLY A 172 -6.80 -10.46 -13.38
CA GLY A 172 -6.85 -9.80 -14.68
C GLY A 172 -5.69 -10.22 -15.60
N LEU A 173 -4.48 -10.38 -15.03
CA LEU A 173 -3.32 -10.89 -15.77
C LEU A 173 -3.53 -12.33 -16.24
N GLY A 174 -4.08 -13.20 -15.37
CA GLY A 174 -4.40 -14.57 -15.72
C GLY A 174 -5.44 -14.65 -16.86
N GLU A 175 -6.49 -13.84 -16.79
CA GLU A 175 -7.49 -13.76 -17.85
C GLU A 175 -6.93 -13.27 -19.19
N GLU A 176 -6.03 -12.30 -19.16
CA GLU A 176 -5.36 -11.78 -20.37
C GLU A 176 -4.51 -12.85 -21.04
N ILE A 177 -3.67 -13.55 -20.25
CA ILE A 177 -2.85 -14.66 -20.71
C ILE A 177 -3.73 -15.79 -21.26
N GLY A 178 -4.78 -16.17 -20.53
CA GLY A 178 -5.71 -17.21 -20.91
C GLY A 178 -6.39 -16.93 -22.25
N ARG A 179 -6.87 -15.69 -22.46
CA ARG A 179 -7.46 -15.26 -23.73
C ARG A 179 -6.48 -15.30 -24.89
N ALA A 180 -5.24 -14.86 -24.66
CA ALA A 180 -4.21 -14.91 -25.69
C ALA A 180 -3.87 -16.35 -26.08
N VAL A 181 -3.67 -17.24 -25.10
CA VAL A 181 -3.43 -18.67 -25.34
C VAL A 181 -4.62 -19.32 -26.05
N GLN A 182 -5.86 -19.03 -25.63
CA GLN A 182 -7.06 -19.57 -26.26
C GLN A 182 -7.17 -19.12 -27.71
N SER A 183 -6.89 -17.85 -28.01
CA SER A 183 -6.91 -17.31 -29.38
C SER A 183 -5.93 -18.06 -30.29
N ASP A 184 -4.71 -18.31 -29.83
CA ASP A 184 -3.71 -19.03 -30.60
C ASP A 184 -4.06 -20.50 -30.79
N LEU A 185 -4.59 -21.16 -29.75
CA LEU A 185 -5.06 -22.55 -29.83
C LEU A 185 -6.23 -22.70 -30.81
N GLN A 186 -7.08 -21.67 -30.92
CA GLN A 186 -8.16 -21.61 -31.92
C GLN A 186 -7.61 -21.42 -33.33
N GLN A 187 -6.62 -20.57 -33.53
CA GLN A 187 -5.98 -20.39 -34.84
C GLN A 187 -5.30 -21.68 -35.33
N LEU A 188 -4.79 -22.49 -34.39
CA LEU A 188 -4.19 -23.81 -34.69
C LEU A 188 -5.25 -24.91 -34.86
N ASP A 189 -6.52 -24.60 -34.76
CA ASP A 189 -7.65 -25.57 -34.80
C ASP A 189 -7.36 -26.77 -33.89
N SER A 190 -6.98 -26.50 -32.63
CA SER A 190 -6.51 -27.53 -31.68
C SER A 190 -7.66 -28.30 -31.01
N GLY A 191 -8.87 -27.78 -31.06
CA GLY A 191 -10.04 -28.34 -30.35
C GLY A 191 -9.94 -28.22 -28.82
N VAL A 192 -9.04 -27.42 -28.28
CA VAL A 192 -8.81 -27.20 -26.83
C VAL A 192 -9.55 -25.95 -26.36
N GLU A 193 -10.16 -26.05 -25.17
CA GLU A 193 -10.79 -24.95 -24.46
C GLU A 193 -10.05 -24.68 -23.14
N ILE A 194 -9.53 -23.46 -22.96
CA ILE A 194 -8.98 -22.98 -21.70
C ILE A 194 -10.15 -22.49 -20.83
N LEU A 195 -10.36 -23.13 -19.69
CA LEU A 195 -11.45 -22.83 -18.77
C LEU A 195 -11.03 -21.78 -17.73
N ALA A 196 -9.79 -21.86 -17.27
CA ALA A 196 -9.23 -20.91 -16.32
C ALA A 196 -7.71 -20.82 -16.48
N THR A 197 -7.16 -19.66 -16.15
CA THR A 197 -5.71 -19.43 -16.06
C THR A 197 -5.40 -18.78 -14.73
N VAL A 198 -4.52 -19.38 -13.96
CA VAL A 198 -4.15 -18.91 -12.62
C VAL A 198 -2.68 -18.60 -12.61
N VAL A 199 -2.33 -17.37 -12.25
CA VAL A 199 -0.94 -16.97 -11.98
C VAL A 199 -0.68 -17.24 -10.50
N GLU A 200 0.06 -18.31 -10.20
CA GLU A 200 0.25 -18.76 -8.81
C GLU A 200 1.28 -17.93 -8.06
N ALA A 201 2.44 -17.73 -8.67
CA ALA A 201 3.52 -17.00 -8.05
C ALA A 201 4.19 -16.07 -9.07
N ILE A 202 4.51 -14.88 -8.64
CA ILE A 202 5.40 -13.94 -9.33
C ILE A 202 6.35 -13.42 -8.26
N HIS A 203 7.63 -13.72 -8.39
CA HIS A 203 8.65 -13.27 -7.44
C HIS A 203 10.03 -13.16 -8.11
N PRO A 204 10.91 -12.31 -7.57
CA PRO A 204 12.28 -12.28 -8.04
C PRO A 204 12.98 -13.63 -7.78
N PRO A 205 14.05 -13.96 -8.53
CA PRO A 205 14.83 -15.15 -8.26
C PRO A 205 15.34 -15.17 -6.81
N ALA A 206 15.35 -16.36 -6.20
CA ALA A 206 15.72 -16.52 -4.79
C ALA A 206 17.14 -16.00 -4.48
N GLY A 207 18.08 -16.12 -5.41
CA GLY A 207 19.44 -15.58 -5.27
C GLY A 207 19.50 -14.05 -5.24
N ALA A 208 18.51 -13.36 -5.83
CA ALA A 208 18.41 -11.91 -5.86
C ALA A 208 17.51 -11.34 -4.73
N ALA A 209 16.89 -12.17 -3.90
CA ALA A 209 15.91 -11.79 -2.90
C ALA A 209 16.41 -10.67 -1.96
N ASN A 210 17.65 -10.79 -1.45
CA ASN A 210 18.23 -9.78 -0.56
C ASN A 210 18.38 -8.40 -1.21
N ALA A 211 18.73 -8.35 -2.50
CA ALA A 211 18.83 -7.10 -3.24
C ALA A 211 17.45 -6.44 -3.39
N TYR A 212 16.43 -7.20 -3.68
CA TYR A 212 15.05 -6.72 -3.77
C TYR A 212 14.52 -6.23 -2.42
N HIS A 213 14.78 -6.96 -1.33
CA HIS A 213 14.45 -6.50 0.02
C HIS A 213 15.14 -5.19 0.36
N GLY A 214 16.41 -5.03 -0.03
CA GLY A 214 17.15 -3.79 0.15
C GLY A 214 16.52 -2.61 -0.57
N VAL A 215 16.10 -2.80 -1.82
CA VAL A 215 15.40 -1.76 -2.61
C VAL A 215 14.06 -1.40 -1.97
N GLN A 216 13.25 -2.39 -1.58
CA GLN A 216 11.98 -2.14 -0.91
C GLN A 216 12.15 -1.43 0.43
N ALA A 217 13.14 -1.83 1.24
CA ALA A 217 13.45 -1.17 2.49
C ALA A 217 13.87 0.28 2.28
N ALA A 218 14.69 0.57 1.26
CA ALA A 218 15.09 1.92 0.89
C ALA A 218 13.89 2.77 0.43
N GLN A 219 12.99 2.22 -0.37
CA GLN A 219 11.77 2.92 -0.81
C GLN A 219 10.85 3.24 0.37
N ILE A 220 10.62 2.27 1.28
CA ILE A 220 9.82 2.47 2.50
C ILE A 220 10.49 3.52 3.38
N GLY A 221 11.82 3.46 3.56
CA GLY A 221 12.60 4.44 4.30
C GLY A 221 12.46 5.86 3.72
N ALA A 222 12.60 6.00 2.41
CA ALA A 222 12.42 7.28 1.74
C ALA A 222 10.99 7.84 1.92
N GLN A 223 9.97 7.00 1.77
CA GLN A 223 8.58 7.40 1.98
C GLN A 223 8.30 7.79 3.44
N ALA A 224 8.90 7.08 4.39
CA ALA A 224 8.80 7.41 5.82
C ALA A 224 9.45 8.77 6.13
N LEU A 225 10.61 9.08 5.54
CA LEU A 225 11.26 10.38 5.66
C LEU A 225 10.40 11.49 5.09
N ILE A 226 9.88 11.33 3.87
CA ILE A 226 8.98 12.30 3.24
C ILE A 226 7.76 12.57 4.13
N SER A 227 7.15 11.50 4.66
CA SER A 227 5.98 11.62 5.54
C SER A 227 6.32 12.35 6.85
N ARG A 228 7.49 12.07 7.43
CA ARG A 228 7.99 12.75 8.65
C ARG A 228 8.20 14.23 8.39
N GLU A 229 8.87 14.59 7.29
CA GLU A 229 9.14 16.00 6.95
C GLU A 229 7.86 16.77 6.64
N ARG A 230 6.90 16.15 5.95
CA ARG A 230 5.57 16.72 5.76
C ARG A 230 4.84 16.96 7.07
N GLY A 231 4.93 16.01 8.00
CA GLY A 231 4.37 16.16 9.35
C GLY A 231 5.02 17.30 10.12
N ALA A 232 6.36 17.41 10.11
CA ALA A 232 7.10 18.49 10.74
C ALA A 232 6.75 19.85 10.14
N ALA A 233 6.67 19.96 8.82
CA ALA A 233 6.27 21.18 8.14
C ALA A 233 4.83 21.61 8.48
N ALA A 234 3.90 20.68 8.53
CA ALA A 234 2.51 20.94 8.93
C ALA A 234 2.45 21.40 10.40
N GLN A 235 3.19 20.78 11.30
CA GLN A 235 3.29 21.18 12.70
C GLN A 235 3.85 22.60 12.85
N ALA A 236 4.94 22.92 12.15
CA ALA A 236 5.52 24.26 12.15
C ALA A 236 4.56 25.32 11.62
N SER A 237 3.84 25.01 10.54
CA SER A 237 2.81 25.89 9.97
C SER A 237 1.67 26.13 10.97
N ASN A 238 1.17 25.08 11.60
CA ASN A 238 0.10 25.19 12.60
C ASN A 238 0.54 26.00 13.83
N GLN A 239 1.78 25.80 14.30
CA GLN A 239 2.35 26.59 15.40
C GLN A 239 2.46 28.08 15.04
N ALA A 240 2.95 28.39 13.83
CA ALA A 240 3.05 29.74 13.35
C ALA A 240 1.68 30.43 13.23
N GLN A 241 0.66 29.72 12.73
CA GLN A 241 -0.70 30.21 12.66
C GLN A 241 -1.29 30.47 14.04
N LEU A 242 -1.08 29.55 14.99
CA LEU A 242 -1.51 29.73 16.39
C LEU A 242 -0.86 30.95 17.01
N GLN A 243 0.46 31.12 16.88
CA GLN A 243 1.19 32.28 17.41
C GLN A 243 0.70 33.59 16.77
N ALA A 244 0.47 33.60 15.46
CA ALA A 244 -0.06 34.77 14.78
C ALA A 244 -1.49 35.12 15.26
N SER A 245 -2.33 34.12 15.50
CA SER A 245 -3.67 34.33 16.06
C SER A 245 -3.61 34.90 17.47
N LEU A 246 -2.80 34.29 18.35
CA LEU A 246 -2.59 34.77 19.73
C LEU A 246 -2.08 36.22 19.76
N ALA A 247 -1.11 36.55 18.89
CA ALA A 247 -0.59 37.92 18.80
C ALA A 247 -1.65 38.92 18.36
N ARG A 248 -2.52 38.57 17.40
CA ARG A 248 -3.61 39.40 16.94
C ARG A 248 -4.68 39.59 18.04
N ASP A 249 -5.01 38.49 18.72
CA ASP A 249 -6.03 38.55 19.82
C ASP A 249 -5.50 39.38 20.97
N GLN A 250 -4.24 39.25 21.35
CA GLN A 250 -3.60 40.07 22.39
C GLN A 250 -3.54 41.55 22.00
N ALA A 251 -3.16 41.84 20.74
CA ALA A 251 -3.15 43.22 20.25
C ALA A 251 -4.58 43.84 20.24
N SER A 252 -5.57 43.07 19.84
CA SER A 252 -6.97 43.50 19.87
C SER A 252 -7.49 43.72 21.27
N ALA A 253 -7.13 42.84 22.22
CA ALA A 253 -7.49 43.01 23.63
C ALA A 253 -6.84 44.27 24.21
N ASN A 254 -5.55 44.49 24.00
CA ASN A 254 -4.81 45.66 24.46
C ASN A 254 -5.41 46.96 23.84
N ALA A 255 -5.76 46.96 22.56
CA ALA A 255 -6.36 48.10 21.90
C ALA A 255 -7.73 48.46 22.52
N ARG A 256 -8.54 47.44 22.82
CA ARG A 256 -9.84 47.66 23.51
C ARG A 256 -9.66 48.17 24.92
N GLU A 257 -8.68 47.66 25.66
CA GLU A 257 -8.36 48.10 27.01
C GLU A 257 -7.93 49.57 27.01
N ILE A 258 -7.00 49.96 26.14
CA ILE A 258 -6.55 51.34 25.98
C ILE A 258 -7.73 52.26 25.61
N SER A 259 -8.56 51.83 24.67
CA SER A 259 -9.72 52.60 24.25
C SER A 259 -10.75 52.75 25.39
N ALA A 260 -11.02 51.69 26.13
CA ALA A 260 -11.92 51.73 27.28
C ALA A 260 -11.36 52.61 28.41
N ALA A 261 -10.08 52.54 28.69
CA ALA A 261 -9.41 53.40 29.69
C ALA A 261 -9.46 54.87 29.28
N ALA A 262 -9.24 55.18 28.00
CA ALA A 262 -9.35 56.55 27.49
C ALA A 262 -10.80 57.09 27.60
N GLN A 263 -11.81 56.27 27.25
CA GLN A 263 -13.21 56.62 27.39
C GLN A 263 -13.62 56.86 28.86
N ALA A 264 -13.12 55.98 29.77
CA ALA A 264 -13.36 56.16 31.20
C ALA A 264 -12.73 57.47 31.74
N ALA A 265 -11.49 57.79 31.29
CA ALA A 265 -10.82 59.04 31.65
C ALA A 265 -11.56 60.27 31.11
N ASP A 266 -12.06 60.19 29.86
CA ASP A 266 -12.86 61.28 29.26
C ASP A 266 -14.19 61.49 30.02
N LEU A 267 -14.92 60.43 30.34
CA LEU A 267 -16.13 60.50 31.14
C LEU A 267 -15.88 61.08 32.52
N LYS A 268 -14.80 60.70 33.18
CA LYS A 268 -14.40 61.23 34.48
C LYS A 268 -14.08 62.71 34.37
N PHE A 269 -13.25 63.10 33.39
CA PHE A 269 -12.90 64.49 33.15
C PHE A 269 -14.13 65.35 32.86
N SER A 270 -15.03 64.87 32.02
CA SER A 270 -16.29 65.58 31.72
C SER A 270 -17.18 65.74 32.93
N ALA A 271 -17.25 64.74 33.83
CA ALA A 271 -17.99 64.81 35.09
C ALA A 271 -17.33 65.82 36.06
N GLU A 272 -15.98 65.77 36.20
CA GLU A 272 -15.24 66.73 37.03
C GLU A 272 -15.40 68.17 36.50
N GLN A 273 -15.36 68.39 35.18
CA GLN A 273 -15.59 69.70 34.56
C GLN A 273 -17.03 70.24 34.87
N LYS A 274 -18.05 69.38 34.79
CA LYS A 274 -19.41 69.78 35.16
C LYS A 274 -19.56 70.10 36.64
N ALA A 275 -18.90 69.31 37.51
CA ALA A 275 -18.88 69.54 38.93
C ALA A 275 -18.17 70.86 39.29
N TYR A 276 -17.04 71.19 38.65
CA TYR A 276 -16.35 72.43 38.79
C TYR A 276 -17.21 73.65 38.33
N ALA A 277 -17.88 73.50 37.19
CA ALA A 277 -18.76 74.56 36.69
C ALA A 277 -19.90 74.88 37.63
N SER A 278 -20.40 73.92 38.41
CA SER A 278 -21.50 74.09 39.36
C SER A 278 -21.06 74.52 40.77
N ALA A 279 -19.95 74.01 41.28
CA ALA A 279 -19.49 74.20 42.68
C ALA A 279 -18.21 75.07 42.81
N GLY A 280 -17.52 75.40 41.73
CA GLY A 280 -16.33 76.26 41.70
C GLY A 280 -15.25 75.87 42.69
N GLN A 281 -14.81 76.84 43.52
CA GLN A 281 -13.67 76.59 44.47
C GLN A 281 -13.96 75.50 45.53
N ALA A 282 -15.25 75.27 45.85
CA ALA A 282 -15.63 74.23 46.81
C ALA A 282 -15.25 72.80 46.25
N PHE A 283 -15.47 72.59 44.96
CA PHE A 283 -15.04 71.34 44.30
C PHE A 283 -13.53 71.15 44.32
N VAL A 284 -12.75 72.21 44.08
CA VAL A 284 -11.29 72.16 44.12
C VAL A 284 -10.80 71.76 45.51
N LEU A 285 -11.38 72.35 46.56
CA LEU A 285 -11.03 72.00 47.94
C LEU A 285 -11.39 70.57 48.28
N GLU A 286 -12.56 70.09 47.87
CA GLU A 286 -12.97 68.68 48.05
C GLU A 286 -12.01 67.71 47.38
N GLN A 287 -11.67 67.99 46.11
CA GLN A 287 -10.68 67.17 45.40
C GLN A 287 -9.31 67.18 46.04
N TYR A 288 -8.83 68.35 46.50
CA TYR A 288 -7.60 68.47 47.21
C TYR A 288 -7.58 67.62 48.51
N LEU A 289 -8.63 67.73 49.32
CA LEU A 289 -8.76 66.95 50.56
C LEU A 289 -8.85 65.42 50.26
N SER A 290 -9.57 65.04 49.20
CA SER A 290 -9.68 63.65 48.77
C SER A 290 -8.33 63.08 48.35
N GLN A 291 -7.56 63.79 47.51
CA GLN A 291 -6.22 63.40 47.10
C GLN A 291 -5.26 63.34 48.26
N LEU A 292 -5.33 64.34 49.19
CA LEU A 292 -4.54 64.38 50.40
C LEU A 292 -4.83 63.14 51.27
N SER A 293 -6.12 62.84 51.48
CA SER A 293 -6.56 61.66 52.24
C SER A 293 -6.04 60.38 51.65
N GLN A 294 -6.11 60.20 50.30
CA GLN A 294 -5.56 59.01 49.61
C GLN A 294 -4.02 58.94 49.74
N GLY A 295 -3.32 60.05 49.62
CA GLY A 295 -1.89 60.11 49.80
C GLY A 295 -1.47 59.75 51.25
N LEU A 296 -2.17 60.31 52.22
CA LEU A 296 -1.93 60.04 53.62
C LEU A 296 -2.25 58.61 54.03
N SER A 297 -3.29 58.01 53.46
CA SER A 297 -3.65 56.60 53.74
C SER A 297 -2.54 55.59 53.35
N LYS A 298 -1.73 55.94 52.36
CA LYS A 298 -0.58 55.16 51.93
C LYS A 298 0.74 55.55 52.61
N ALA A 299 0.75 56.67 53.33
CA ALA A 299 1.93 57.16 54.02
C ALA A 299 2.08 56.52 55.41
N LYS A 300 3.28 56.15 55.77
CA LYS A 300 3.59 55.82 57.17
C LYS A 300 3.60 57.10 58.00
N LEU A 301 2.50 57.36 58.72
CA LEU A 301 2.38 58.54 59.51
C LEU A 301 3.06 58.39 60.85
N LEU A 302 3.99 59.27 61.17
CA LEU A 302 4.58 59.39 62.47
C LEU A 302 4.05 60.70 63.11
N VAL A 303 3.21 60.54 64.11
CA VAL A 303 2.67 61.71 64.86
C VAL A 303 3.59 61.99 66.07
N LEU A 304 4.25 63.13 66.06
CA LEU A 304 5.07 63.57 67.15
C LEU A 304 4.33 64.59 68.00
N ASP A 305 4.14 64.34 69.28
CA ASP A 305 3.54 65.33 70.20
C ASP A 305 4.59 66.49 70.45
N HIS A 306 4.18 67.70 70.10
CA HIS A 306 5.02 68.88 70.26
C HIS A 306 5.46 69.12 71.70
N ARG A 307 4.82 68.54 72.68
CA ARG A 307 5.09 68.64 74.10
C ARG A 307 6.32 67.85 74.52
N LEU A 308 6.78 66.90 73.65
CA LEU A 308 7.97 66.08 73.88
C LEU A 308 9.28 66.81 73.61
N GLY A 309 9.28 68.04 73.05
CA GLY A 309 10.43 68.85 72.71
C GLY A 309 10.94 69.83 73.83
N GLY A 310 10.27 69.84 75.00
CA GLY A 310 10.56 70.82 76.07
C GLY A 310 11.43 70.35 77.20
N SER A 311 11.94 69.13 77.18
CA SER A 311 12.90 68.62 78.21
C SER A 311 14.23 68.23 77.58
N ASN A 312 15.36 68.40 78.35
CA ASN A 312 16.70 68.15 77.94
C ASN A 312 16.94 66.64 77.46
N ASN A 313 15.88 65.83 77.32
CA ASN A 313 15.86 64.44 76.88
C ASN A 313 14.93 64.30 75.70
N ALA A 314 15.12 65.05 74.63
CA ALA A 314 14.35 64.83 73.40
C ALA A 314 14.67 63.43 72.84
N PRO A 315 13.69 62.59 72.62
CA PRO A 315 13.91 61.28 71.99
C PRO A 315 14.48 61.45 70.60
N THR A 316 15.64 60.87 70.36
CA THR A 316 16.28 60.81 69.04
C THR A 316 15.58 59.74 68.25
N ILE A 317 14.88 60.11 67.18
CA ILE A 317 14.23 59.14 66.26
C ILE A 317 15.22 58.89 65.16
N ASP A 318 15.77 57.63 65.11
CA ASP A 318 16.56 57.18 63.97
C ASP A 318 15.69 56.81 62.78
N LEU A 319 15.66 57.72 61.80
CA LEU A 319 14.90 57.51 60.56
C LEU A 319 15.46 56.39 59.66
N ARG A 320 16.64 55.84 59.95
CA ARG A 320 17.26 54.74 59.21
C ARG A 320 16.62 53.39 59.49
N THR A 321 15.84 53.27 60.56
CA THR A 321 15.04 52.05 60.83
C THR A 321 13.76 51.93 60.01
N PHE A 322 13.39 52.96 59.28
CA PHE A 322 12.31 52.90 58.32
C PHE A 322 12.81 52.44 56.97
N THR A 323 13.12 51.13 56.86
CA THR A 323 13.36 50.51 55.53
C THR A 323 12.08 50.50 54.76
N LEU A 324 12.05 51.19 53.62
CA LEU A 324 11.02 50.99 52.58
C LEU A 324 11.04 49.50 52.21
N PRO A 325 9.89 48.81 52.11
CA PRO A 325 9.87 47.49 51.54
C PRO A 325 10.49 47.58 50.15
N ALA A 326 11.49 46.76 49.88
CA ALA A 326 12.10 46.68 48.57
C ALA A 326 10.99 46.28 47.54
N ASP A 327 10.93 47.04 46.46
CA ASP A 327 10.05 46.69 45.31
C ASP A 327 10.26 45.23 44.96
N PRO A 328 9.23 44.42 44.77
CA PRO A 328 9.41 43.07 44.32
C PRO A 328 10.07 43.06 42.93
N THR A 329 11.37 42.72 42.89
CA THR A 329 12.12 42.55 41.66
C THR A 329 11.36 41.49 40.82
N PRO A 330 10.99 41.76 39.55
CA PRO A 330 10.36 40.74 38.74
C PRO A 330 11.30 39.53 38.57
N ALA A 331 10.82 38.37 38.96
CA ALA A 331 11.54 37.12 38.83
C ALA A 331 12.01 36.94 37.37
N ARG A 332 13.32 36.98 37.14
CA ARG A 332 13.93 36.58 35.88
C ARG A 332 13.66 35.11 35.67
N SER A 333 12.78 34.79 34.73
CA SER A 333 12.60 33.45 34.18
C SER A 333 13.95 32.99 33.58
N THR A 334 14.65 32.13 34.28
CA THR A 334 15.79 31.38 33.74
C THR A 334 15.23 30.24 32.91
N ALA A 335 15.02 30.50 31.60
CA ALA A 335 14.89 29.44 30.64
C ALA A 335 16.22 28.72 30.50
N GLN A 336 16.35 27.52 31.05
CA GLN A 336 17.43 26.60 30.76
C GLN A 336 17.34 26.11 29.31
N PRO A 337 18.40 26.17 28.51
CA PRO A 337 18.39 25.47 27.22
C PRO A 337 18.59 23.98 27.48
N GLY A 338 17.58 23.18 27.14
CA GLY A 338 17.65 21.72 27.14
C GLY A 338 18.68 21.24 26.13
N VAL A 339 19.61 20.44 26.66
CA VAL A 339 20.63 19.71 25.90
C VAL A 339 19.99 18.66 25.07
N ALA A 340 20.35 18.63 23.76
CA ALA A 340 20.06 17.56 22.81
C ALA A 340 20.77 16.26 23.19
N HIS A 341 20.06 15.13 23.05
CA HIS A 341 20.60 13.82 22.70
C HIS A 341 19.80 13.21 21.57
#